data_ef72bcb967006747d83de0f9d0cdf822
#
_entry.id   ef72bcb967006747d83de0f9d0cdf822
#
_cell.length_a   1.000
_cell.length_b   1.000
_cell.length_c   1.000
_cell.angle_alpha   90.00
_cell.angle_beta   90.00
_cell.angle_gamma   90.00
#
_symmetry.space_group_name_H-M   'P 1'
#
loop_
_entity.id
_entity.type
_entity.pdbx_description
1 polymer ?
#
loop_
_entity_poly.entity_id
_entity_poly.type
_entity_poly.pdbx_seq_one_letter_code
_entity_poly.pdbx_strand_id
1 'polypeptide(L)'
;MAKIFIKNSSEVGSENLNGAGPEFHDPSHDHSACMDGAISRAEHLCARSGARLTPQRREVLELLLAAHQALGAYEIMEGIDWQGRKPAPIVVYRALDFLLELGLVHRLASLNAYVACGHAGEAHGARFLICTDCRTVAEVTAPGVADELVGEAEQTG
;
A
#
# COMPACT_ATOMS: atom_id res chain seq x y z
N MET A 1 9.24 -12.10 -6.90
CA MET A 1 8.45 -10.84 -7.01
C MET A 1 8.18 -10.60 -8.49
N ALA A 2 7.02 -10.98 -8.95
CA ALA A 2 6.65 -10.78 -10.36
C ALA A 2 6.16 -9.33 -10.54
N LYS A 3 6.78 -8.59 -11.44
CA LYS A 3 6.30 -7.29 -11.92
C LYS A 3 5.29 -7.56 -13.01
N ILE A 4 4.01 -7.35 -12.74
CA ILE A 4 3.01 -7.38 -13.80
C ILE A 4 2.84 -5.95 -14.30
N PHE A 5 3.25 -5.69 -15.54
CA PHE A 5 3.01 -4.42 -16.23
C PHE A 5 1.74 -4.59 -17.07
N ILE A 6 0.68 -3.87 -16.73
CA ILE A 6 -0.51 -3.82 -17.57
C ILE A 6 -0.35 -2.65 -18.55
N LYS A 7 -0.22 -2.95 -19.84
CA LYS A 7 -0.28 -1.96 -20.89
C LYS A 7 -1.73 -1.60 -21.15
N ASN A 8 -2.06 -0.32 -21.15
CA ASN A 8 -3.39 0.20 -21.40
C ASN A 8 -3.87 -0.26 -22.79
N SER A 9 -4.96 -1.00 -22.85
CA SER A 9 -5.73 -1.25 -24.06
C SER A 9 -7.18 -0.92 -23.78
N SER A 10 -7.62 0.17 -24.34
CA SER A 10 -9.00 0.56 -24.48
C SER A 10 -9.77 -0.52 -25.24
N GLU A 11 -10.40 -1.44 -24.52
CA GLU A 11 -11.51 -2.30 -24.90
C GLU A 11 -11.58 -3.48 -23.91
N VAL A 12 -12.30 -3.29 -22.81
CA VAL A 12 -12.81 -4.42 -22.05
C VAL A 12 -14.32 -4.23 -21.91
N GLY A 13 -15.03 -5.09 -22.63
CA GLY A 13 -16.47 -5.21 -22.56
C GLY A 13 -16.91 -5.58 -21.15
N SER A 14 -18.06 -5.02 -20.75
CA SER A 14 -18.72 -5.28 -19.49
C SER A 14 -19.16 -6.74 -19.40
N GLU A 15 -18.40 -7.59 -18.72
CA GLU A 15 -18.86 -8.87 -18.20
C GLU A 15 -18.64 -8.90 -16.70
N ASN A 16 -19.77 -8.97 -16.00
CA ASN A 16 -19.94 -9.05 -14.56
C ASN A 16 -19.28 -10.32 -14.01
N LEU A 17 -18.06 -10.23 -13.53
CA LEU A 17 -17.44 -11.28 -12.73
C LEU A 17 -17.64 -10.93 -11.25
N ASN A 18 -18.60 -11.60 -10.62
CA ASN A 18 -18.77 -11.65 -9.17
C ASN A 18 -17.59 -12.41 -8.54
N GLY A 19 -16.48 -11.73 -8.40
CA GLY A 19 -15.30 -12.11 -7.66
C GLY A 19 -14.54 -10.80 -7.42
N ALA A 20 -14.15 -10.54 -6.17
CA ALA A 20 -13.44 -9.32 -5.79
C ALA A 20 -12.16 -9.17 -6.64
N GLY A 21 -12.31 -8.53 -7.79
CA GLY A 21 -11.19 -8.13 -8.64
C GLY A 21 -10.42 -6.97 -7.99
N PRO A 22 -9.23 -6.64 -8.48
CA PRO A 22 -8.46 -5.51 -7.96
C PRO A 22 -9.29 -4.24 -8.11
N GLU A 23 -9.80 -3.72 -7.00
CA GLU A 23 -10.52 -2.46 -7.00
C GLU A 23 -9.51 -1.33 -7.14
N PHE A 24 -9.37 -0.81 -8.36
CA PHE A 24 -8.83 0.53 -8.53
C PHE A 24 -9.89 1.49 -8.00
N HIS A 25 -9.70 1.96 -6.79
CA HIS A 25 -10.63 2.93 -6.22
C HIS A 25 -10.68 4.18 -7.09
N ASP A 26 -11.90 4.60 -7.42
CA ASP A 26 -12.13 5.86 -8.11
C ASP A 26 -11.51 6.99 -7.26
N PRO A 27 -10.60 7.81 -7.80
CA PRO A 27 -9.96 8.89 -7.06
C PRO A 27 -10.93 9.96 -6.56
N SER A 28 -12.20 9.89 -6.96
CA SER A 28 -13.26 10.83 -6.54
C SER A 28 -14.10 10.34 -5.36
N HIS A 29 -13.91 9.10 -4.85
CA HIS A 29 -14.70 8.64 -3.70
C HIS A 29 -14.22 9.27 -2.39
N ASP A 30 -15.13 9.43 -1.44
CA ASP A 30 -14.82 9.97 -0.11
C ASP A 30 -13.95 8.99 0.68
N HIS A 31 -12.65 9.30 0.76
CA HIS A 31 -11.66 8.48 1.48
C HIS A 31 -11.69 8.66 3.00
N SER A 32 -12.45 9.61 3.54
CA SER A 32 -12.41 9.91 4.97
C SER A 32 -12.78 8.70 5.82
N ALA A 33 -13.87 8.02 5.49
CA ALA A 33 -14.31 6.82 6.19
C ALA A 33 -13.32 5.64 6.05
N CYS A 34 -12.69 5.50 4.87
CA CYS A 34 -11.66 4.48 4.64
C CYS A 34 -10.41 4.74 5.47
N MET A 35 -9.97 6.00 5.55
CA MET A 35 -8.82 6.41 6.35
C MET A 35 -9.07 6.20 7.85
N ASP A 36 -10.24 6.63 8.35
CA ASP A 36 -10.60 6.45 9.77
C ASP A 36 -10.63 4.96 10.15
N GLY A 37 -11.17 4.11 9.29
CA GLY A 37 -11.16 2.66 9.48
C GLY A 37 -9.74 2.08 9.48
N ALA A 38 -8.86 2.54 8.60
CA ALA A 38 -7.46 2.08 8.54
C ALA A 38 -6.66 2.53 9.77
N ILE A 39 -6.84 3.77 10.22
CA ILE A 39 -6.20 4.28 11.43
C ILE A 39 -6.70 3.54 12.67
N SER A 40 -8.01 3.30 12.79
CA SER A 40 -8.57 2.51 13.90
C SER A 40 -7.97 1.09 13.93
N ARG A 41 -7.83 0.42 12.79
CA ARG A 41 -7.15 -0.89 12.71
C ARG A 41 -5.69 -0.79 13.17
N ALA A 42 -4.96 0.24 12.75
CA ALA A 42 -3.58 0.47 13.16
C ALA A 42 -3.45 0.66 14.67
N GLU A 43 -4.34 1.41 15.31
CA GLU A 43 -4.38 1.58 16.76
C GLU A 43 -4.65 0.27 17.49
N HIS A 44 -5.59 -0.54 16.99
CA HIS A 44 -5.87 -1.88 17.54
C HIS A 44 -4.67 -2.82 17.42
N LEU A 45 -3.97 -2.85 16.28
CA LEU A 45 -2.76 -3.66 16.09
C LEU A 45 -1.64 -3.21 17.02
N CYS A 46 -1.43 -1.91 17.17
CA CYS A 46 -0.48 -1.36 18.13
C CYS A 46 -0.81 -1.81 19.57
N ALA A 47 -2.07 -1.71 19.98
CA ALA A 47 -2.50 -2.11 21.32
C ALA A 47 -2.26 -3.60 21.59
N ARG A 48 -2.55 -4.47 20.61
CA ARG A 48 -2.32 -5.91 20.71
C ARG A 48 -0.83 -6.29 20.79
N SER A 49 0.04 -5.56 20.15
CA SER A 49 1.50 -5.78 20.17
C SER A 49 2.21 -5.07 21.34
N GLY A 50 1.46 -4.37 22.21
CA GLY A 50 2.04 -3.56 23.29
C GLY A 50 2.81 -2.33 22.79
N ALA A 51 2.60 -1.95 21.54
CA ALA A 51 3.22 -0.79 20.91
C ALA A 51 2.29 0.43 20.93
N ARG A 52 2.82 1.57 20.48
CA ARG A 52 2.04 2.82 20.40
C ARG A 52 2.18 3.47 19.04
N LEU A 53 1.04 3.84 18.46
CA LEU A 53 0.97 4.69 17.29
C LEU A 53 1.21 6.15 17.72
N THR A 54 2.47 6.59 17.71
CA THR A 54 2.81 7.98 18.06
C THR A 54 2.29 8.96 17.00
N PRO A 55 2.16 10.27 17.32
CA PRO A 55 1.72 11.26 16.33
C PRO A 55 2.54 11.22 15.02
N GLN A 56 3.86 11.08 15.12
CA GLN A 56 4.75 11.02 13.96
C GLN A 56 4.49 9.77 13.10
N ARG A 57 4.30 8.59 13.72
CA ARG A 57 3.97 7.34 13.01
C ARG A 57 2.61 7.41 12.36
N ARG A 58 1.64 8.02 13.05
CA ARG A 58 0.28 8.24 12.54
C ARG A 58 0.32 9.12 11.30
N GLU A 59 1.02 10.23 11.32
CA GLU A 59 1.10 11.17 10.21
C GLU A 59 1.76 10.56 8.97
N VAL A 60 2.82 9.76 9.16
CA VAL A 60 3.42 8.98 8.05
C VAL A 60 2.41 8.00 7.46
N LEU A 61 1.64 7.30 8.31
CA LEU A 61 0.62 6.36 7.84
C LEU A 61 -0.52 7.07 7.12
N GLU A 62 -1.02 8.19 7.67
CA GLU A 62 -2.08 9.00 7.05
C GLU A 62 -1.67 9.53 5.68
N LEU A 63 -0.42 9.99 5.54
CA LEU A 63 0.11 10.42 4.25
C LEU A 63 0.12 9.28 3.22
N LEU A 64 0.55 8.08 3.63
CA LEU A 64 0.57 6.91 2.76
C LEU A 64 -0.85 6.41 2.41
N LEU A 65 -1.80 6.50 3.33
CA LEU A 65 -3.20 6.16 3.10
C LEU A 65 -3.87 7.14 2.13
N ALA A 66 -3.53 8.42 2.22
CA ALA A 66 -4.04 9.45 1.32
C ALA A 66 -3.44 9.37 -0.09
N ALA A 67 -2.24 8.78 -0.21
CA ALA A 67 -1.56 8.63 -1.48
C ALA A 67 -2.03 7.35 -2.19
N HIS A 68 -2.63 7.48 -3.37
CA HIS A 68 -3.00 6.33 -4.21
C HIS A 68 -1.81 5.73 -4.96
N GLN A 69 -0.61 6.14 -4.64
CA GLN A 69 0.64 5.73 -5.26
C GLN A 69 1.69 5.41 -4.20
N ALA A 70 2.70 4.65 -4.60
CA ALA A 70 3.84 4.38 -3.73
C ALA A 70 4.71 5.64 -3.60
N LEU A 71 5.05 6.01 -2.36
CA LEU A 71 5.88 7.17 -2.05
C LEU A 71 7.27 6.74 -1.58
N GLY A 72 8.30 7.36 -2.13
CA GLY A 72 9.67 7.25 -1.62
C GLY A 72 9.83 7.96 -0.26
N ALA A 73 10.86 7.59 0.50
CA ALA A 73 11.08 8.20 1.83
C ALA A 73 11.27 9.72 1.76
N TYR A 74 11.86 10.24 0.68
CA TYR A 74 12.01 11.68 0.47
C TYR A 74 10.68 12.37 0.17
N GLU A 75 9.82 11.76 -0.64
CA GLU A 75 8.47 12.27 -0.92
C GLU A 75 7.62 12.31 0.36
N ILE A 76 7.76 11.29 1.21
CA ILE A 76 7.11 11.27 2.54
C ILE A 76 7.63 12.42 3.41
N MET A 77 8.94 12.65 3.45
CA MET A 77 9.52 13.78 4.21
C MET A 77 9.04 15.14 3.70
N GLU A 78 8.89 15.29 2.39
CA GLU A 78 8.38 16.52 1.78
C GLU A 78 6.88 16.72 2.04
N GLY A 79 6.10 15.64 2.10
CA GLY A 79 4.66 15.68 2.36
C GLY A 79 4.29 15.98 3.81
N ILE A 80 5.22 15.82 4.76
CA ILE A 80 4.99 16.05 6.18
C ILE A 80 5.47 17.43 6.61
N ASP A 81 4.65 18.12 7.40
CA ASP A 81 4.99 19.39 8.02
C ASP A 81 4.72 19.34 9.54
N TRP A 82 5.77 19.23 10.32
CA TRP A 82 5.65 19.27 11.77
C TRP A 82 5.81 20.70 12.30
N GLN A 83 4.70 21.41 12.36
CA GLN A 83 4.65 22.78 12.88
C GLN A 83 5.63 23.74 12.18
N GLY A 84 5.63 23.72 10.86
CA GLY A 84 6.53 24.56 10.03
C GLY A 84 7.94 23.99 9.89
N ARG A 85 8.17 22.72 10.27
CA ARG A 85 9.48 22.05 10.16
C ARG A 85 9.37 20.72 9.44
N LYS A 86 10.28 20.48 8.53
CA LYS A 86 10.41 19.16 7.90
C LYS A 86 10.96 18.13 8.90
N PRO A 87 10.46 16.88 8.87
CA PRO A 87 10.96 15.83 9.73
C PRO A 87 12.44 15.52 9.44
N ALA A 88 13.19 15.17 10.49
CA ALA A 88 14.52 14.62 10.27
C ALA A 88 14.43 13.23 9.64
N PRO A 89 15.29 12.88 8.67
CA PRO A 89 15.23 11.61 7.95
C PRO A 89 15.14 10.39 8.86
N ILE A 90 15.92 10.37 9.93
CA ILE A 90 15.93 9.25 10.89
C ILE A 90 14.57 9.00 11.55
N VAL A 91 13.76 10.05 11.75
CA VAL A 91 12.44 9.92 12.37
C VAL A 91 11.47 9.28 11.40
N VAL A 92 11.52 9.66 10.12
CA VAL A 92 10.68 9.06 9.07
C VAL A 92 11.05 7.59 8.86
N TYR A 93 12.34 7.27 8.75
CA TYR A 93 12.76 5.86 8.62
C TYR A 93 12.35 5.00 9.82
N ARG A 94 12.49 5.48 11.04
CA ARG A 94 12.01 4.75 12.24
C ARG A 94 10.49 4.59 12.27
N ALA A 95 9.75 5.55 11.74
CA ALA A 95 8.30 5.41 11.60
C ALA A 95 7.95 4.35 10.55
N LEU A 96 8.61 4.37 9.40
CA LEU A 96 8.44 3.39 8.33
C LEU A 96 8.80 1.97 8.78
N ASP A 97 9.94 1.78 9.46
CA ASP A 97 10.36 0.49 10.00
C ASP A 97 9.30 -0.07 10.95
N PHE A 98 8.80 0.76 11.86
CA PHE A 98 7.73 0.38 12.78
C PHE A 98 6.43 -0.01 12.06
N LEU A 99 6.02 0.75 11.05
CA LEU A 99 4.81 0.46 10.28
C LEU A 99 4.96 -0.82 9.44
N LEU A 100 6.16 -1.09 8.92
CA LEU A 100 6.50 -2.33 8.23
C LEU A 100 6.42 -3.54 9.18
N GLU A 101 7.01 -3.45 10.37
CA GLU A 101 7.00 -4.52 11.39
C GLU A 101 5.57 -4.91 11.80
N LEU A 102 4.65 -3.94 11.84
CA LEU A 102 3.24 -4.19 12.16
C LEU A 102 2.39 -4.57 10.95
N GLY A 103 2.96 -4.65 9.75
CA GLY A 103 2.23 -4.96 8.53
C GLY A 103 1.21 -3.89 8.13
N LEU A 104 1.41 -2.63 8.56
CA LEU A 104 0.58 -1.48 8.20
C LEU A 104 0.97 -0.86 6.88
N VAL A 105 2.20 -1.14 6.42
CA VAL A 105 2.82 -0.59 5.22
C VAL A 105 3.59 -1.69 4.52
N HIS A 106 3.66 -1.66 3.21
CA HIS A 106 4.52 -2.50 2.38
C HIS A 106 5.63 -1.68 1.74
N ARG A 107 6.81 -2.30 1.60
CA ARG A 107 7.91 -1.74 0.83
C ARG A 107 7.94 -2.37 -0.56
N LEU A 108 7.85 -1.55 -1.58
CA LEU A 108 8.03 -1.93 -2.97
C LEU A 108 9.51 -1.79 -3.36
N ALA A 109 10.26 -2.88 -3.24
CA ALA A 109 11.72 -2.87 -3.46
C ALA A 109 12.10 -2.36 -4.86
N SER A 110 11.29 -2.69 -5.87
CA SER A 110 11.52 -2.28 -7.26
C SER A 110 11.41 -0.77 -7.50
N LEU A 111 10.67 -0.07 -6.66
CA LEU A 111 10.47 1.39 -6.73
C LEU A 111 11.22 2.12 -5.61
N ASN A 112 11.81 1.38 -4.66
CA ASN A 112 12.33 1.92 -3.39
C ASN A 112 11.32 2.85 -2.70
N ALA A 113 10.07 2.44 -2.66
CA ALA A 113 8.94 3.23 -2.18
C ALA A 113 8.06 2.41 -1.22
N TYR A 114 7.12 3.07 -0.57
CA TYR A 114 6.23 2.53 0.44
C TYR A 114 4.78 2.76 0.04
N VAL A 115 3.90 1.85 0.43
CA VAL A 115 2.45 1.94 0.21
C VAL A 115 1.73 1.43 1.45
N ALA A 116 0.60 2.03 1.81
CA ALA A 116 -0.23 1.56 2.91
C ALA A 116 -0.83 0.18 2.59
N CYS A 117 -0.94 -0.68 3.60
CA CYS A 117 -1.57 -2.00 3.48
C CYS A 117 -3.09 -1.86 3.58
N GLY A 118 -3.82 -2.34 2.58
CA GLY A 118 -5.28 -2.38 2.58
C GLY A 118 -5.86 -3.43 3.54
N HIS A 119 -5.10 -4.49 3.84
CA HIS A 119 -5.51 -5.66 4.61
C HIS A 119 -4.72 -5.82 5.91
N ALA A 120 -4.36 -4.69 6.54
CA ALA A 120 -3.56 -4.69 7.76
C ALA A 120 -4.19 -5.54 8.88
N GLY A 121 -3.39 -6.42 9.47
CA GLY A 121 -3.82 -7.34 10.52
C GLY A 121 -4.26 -8.72 10.05
N GLU A 122 -4.36 -8.94 8.76
CA GLU A 122 -4.62 -10.24 8.13
C GLU A 122 -3.33 -10.85 7.59
N ALA A 123 -3.18 -12.16 7.68
CA ALA A 123 -2.07 -12.85 7.03
C ALA A 123 -2.39 -12.96 5.53
N HIS A 124 -1.70 -12.19 4.70
CA HIS A 124 -1.90 -12.18 3.25
C HIS A 124 -0.58 -12.08 2.49
N GLY A 125 -0.54 -12.70 1.32
CA GLY A 125 0.54 -12.50 0.36
C GLY A 125 0.27 -11.25 -0.47
N ALA A 126 0.86 -10.13 -0.10
CA ALA A 126 0.68 -8.87 -0.82
C ALA A 126 1.31 -8.92 -2.22
N ARG A 127 0.50 -8.66 -3.24
CA ARG A 127 0.92 -8.44 -4.64
C ARG A 127 0.44 -7.08 -5.08
N PHE A 128 1.22 -6.44 -5.93
CA PHE A 128 0.93 -5.07 -6.31
C PHE A 128 0.88 -4.94 -7.83
N LEU A 129 -0.22 -4.40 -8.32
CA LEU A 129 -0.33 -3.88 -9.67
C LEU A 129 0.06 -2.41 -9.65
N ILE A 130 0.98 -2.02 -10.50
CA ILE A 130 1.48 -0.66 -10.58
C ILE A 130 1.22 -0.13 -11.97
N CYS A 131 0.45 0.94 -12.09
CA CYS A 131 0.26 1.63 -13.34
C CYS A 131 1.57 2.28 -13.78
N THR A 132 2.01 2.03 -15.01
CA THR A 132 3.26 2.58 -15.54
C THR A 132 3.14 4.06 -15.86
N ASP A 133 1.95 4.56 -16.09
CA ASP A 133 1.71 5.93 -16.52
C ASP A 133 1.52 6.88 -15.33
N CYS A 134 0.62 6.54 -14.38
CA CYS A 134 0.29 7.40 -13.25
C CYS A 134 0.85 6.91 -11.90
N ARG A 135 1.56 5.76 -11.86
CA ARG A 135 2.12 5.13 -10.65
C ARG A 135 1.10 4.75 -9.57
N THR A 136 -0.19 4.76 -9.89
CA THR A 136 -1.22 4.23 -8.98
C THR A 136 -0.91 2.78 -8.67
N VAL A 137 -1.06 2.42 -7.41
CA VAL A 137 -0.80 1.07 -6.89
C VAL A 137 -2.11 0.46 -6.41
N ALA A 138 -2.40 -0.76 -6.84
CA ALA A 138 -3.48 -1.57 -6.30
C ALA A 138 -2.89 -2.81 -5.65
N GLU A 139 -3.30 -3.10 -4.40
CA GLU A 139 -2.96 -4.33 -3.72
C GLU A 139 -3.94 -5.43 -4.14
N VAL A 140 -3.41 -6.59 -4.51
CA VAL A 140 -4.20 -7.75 -4.97
C VAL A 140 -3.98 -8.90 -4.01
N THR A 141 -5.07 -9.42 -3.45
CA THR A 141 -5.07 -10.53 -2.50
C THR A 141 -5.58 -11.84 -3.09
N ALA A 142 -5.74 -11.93 -4.43
CA ALA A 142 -6.35 -13.08 -5.09
C ALA A 142 -5.59 -14.41 -4.80
N PRO A 143 -6.21 -15.37 -4.08
CA PRO A 143 -5.70 -16.72 -4.00
C PRO A 143 -5.85 -17.36 -5.38
N GLY A 144 -4.79 -17.87 -5.96
CA GLY A 144 -4.79 -18.54 -7.27
C GLY A 144 -3.89 -17.88 -8.32
N VAL A 145 -3.84 -16.56 -8.39
CA VAL A 145 -2.90 -15.84 -9.30
C VAL A 145 -1.42 -16.16 -9.01
N ALA A 146 -1.11 -16.57 -7.77
CA ALA A 146 0.22 -17.01 -7.41
C ALA A 146 0.60 -18.34 -8.05
N ASP A 147 -0.32 -19.28 -8.05
CA ASP A 147 -0.06 -20.64 -8.51
C ASP A 147 0.05 -20.67 -10.03
N GLU A 148 -0.73 -19.85 -10.73
CA GLU A 148 -0.64 -19.70 -12.19
C GLU A 148 0.68 -19.04 -12.61
N LEU A 149 1.13 -17.98 -11.92
CA LEU A 149 2.38 -17.30 -12.22
C LEU A 149 3.63 -18.12 -11.87
N VAL A 150 3.57 -18.92 -10.79
CA VAL A 150 4.65 -19.86 -10.46
C VAL A 150 4.70 -20.99 -11.49
N GLY A 151 3.54 -21.53 -11.91
CA GLY A 151 3.45 -22.55 -12.93
C GLY A 151 4.01 -22.10 -14.30
N GLU A 152 3.75 -20.84 -14.71
CA GLU A 152 4.33 -20.28 -15.95
C GLU A 152 5.83 -19.99 -15.81
N ALA A 153 6.29 -19.53 -14.66
CA ALA A 153 7.72 -19.26 -14.43
C ALA A 153 8.54 -20.55 -14.42
N GLU A 154 8.01 -21.65 -13.92
CA GLU A 154 8.65 -22.97 -13.95
C GLU A 154 8.68 -23.59 -15.37
N GLN A 155 7.74 -23.22 -16.25
CA GLN A 155 7.71 -23.70 -17.66
C GLN A 155 8.64 -22.89 -18.57
N THR A 156 9.02 -21.69 -18.18
CA THR A 156 9.91 -20.83 -18.99
C THR A 156 11.38 -20.91 -18.57
N GLY A 157 11.75 -21.73 -17.54
CA GLY A 157 13.12 -22.13 -17.15
C GLY A 157 13.96 -21.03 -16.58
#